data_b4e25f13e57b865a5a4fb50dc05b0126
#
_entry.id   b4e25f13e57b865a5a4fb50dc05b0126
#
_cell.length_a   1.000
_cell.length_b   1.000
_cell.length_c   1.000
_cell.angle_alpha   90.00
_cell.angle_beta   90.00
_cell.angle_gamma   90.00
#
_symmetry.space_group_name_H-M   'P 1'
#
loop_
_entity.id
_entity.type
_entity.pdbx_description
1 polymer ?
#
loop_
_entity_poly.entity_id
_entity_poly.type
_entity_poly.pdbx_seq_one_letter_code
_entity_poly.pdbx_strand_id
1 'polypeptide(L)'
;MKQTYSLLRLPEASRRLAGAWFILALASLGASALLALVLVAARTPFLGGGSSVFRTALVLHVDMAVLVWFLAAAAGIWVLVRGRADAPGWGAFWLSAGAVLLLLLSPLLGEAQPLLSNYVPVLDSVIFQLALAAFFAGVLATALCLIPRWSRALPLWELAARWSAVVMVLAALVFAWDYYQQPAVAALTLDELTWGGGHVLQFLHTLLMLGAWCVVGERLLTRMPKLARALPGLMALTVLPALAGFVVSLLLDAGSSTQRLAYTELMRWGSWPAAVVLGGALLNAAWRDWRAGVALGGEEKVLLLSVLLFMAGCLVGAGIQGNATLSVPAHYHGTVGSVTLAYLLLARRLLDAYGLRQPTAGWTTRLPLLYGMGIAVLVAGLAWSGWLGVARKAPHVEVAQSGMGYLSAMGLAGAGGFLALAAVLLLVAMLLMAVMRGMAGAKVKGGAHAGFVLLAAIPLAIGLVLPALRESPAQDKDIRPETHVREKVREEIDLRFKQGVAMLQARQFGHALTAFRRVLALAPGMPEAHANIGFALLGKQEYAAAAEEFDRATTLRPEQINAYYGMAVALEGMGNQRAAIEAMRAYLHRAPGDDPYREKAEAAVWEWRAEVGRQSAAADANNEKGR
;
A
#
# COMPACT_ATOMS: atom_id res chain seq x y z
N MET A 1 -2.72 -33.58 -22.33
CA MET A 1 -1.94 -32.35 -22.17
C MET A 1 -1.64 -31.60 -23.47
N LYS A 2 -2.17 -32.02 -24.63
CA LYS A 2 -2.11 -31.24 -25.89
C LYS A 2 -3.28 -30.25 -26.08
N GLN A 3 -3.99 -29.89 -25.02
CA GLN A 3 -5.14 -28.96 -25.06
C GLN A 3 -4.80 -27.51 -24.66
N THR A 4 -3.53 -27.24 -24.44
CA THR A 4 -3.05 -25.97 -23.98
C THR A 4 -2.97 -25.03 -25.17
N TYR A 5 -3.75 -24.13 -25.42
CA TYR A 5 -3.57 -22.95 -26.28
C TYR A 5 -4.06 -23.03 -27.73
N SER A 6 -5.34 -23.15 -27.89
CA SER A 6 -5.96 -22.55 -29.04
C SER A 6 -6.37 -21.09 -28.83
N LEU A 7 -5.50 -20.27 -28.22
CA LEU A 7 -5.63 -18.80 -28.27
C LEU A 7 -5.79 -18.31 -29.73
N LEU A 8 -5.24 -19.06 -30.69
CA LEU A 8 -5.37 -18.84 -32.13
C LEU A 8 -6.80 -19.04 -32.69
N ARG A 9 -7.72 -19.66 -31.95
CA ARG A 9 -9.11 -19.89 -32.37
C ARG A 9 -10.13 -18.92 -31.80
N LEU A 10 -9.69 -17.88 -31.05
CA LEU A 10 -10.61 -16.90 -30.52
C LEU A 10 -11.23 -16.04 -31.62
N PRO A 11 -12.51 -15.69 -31.50
CA PRO A 11 -13.18 -14.80 -32.45
C PRO A 11 -12.43 -13.46 -32.58
N GLU A 12 -12.33 -12.94 -33.79
CA GLU A 12 -11.60 -11.68 -34.03
C GLU A 12 -12.12 -10.52 -33.20
N ALA A 13 -13.44 -10.45 -33.00
CA ALA A 13 -14.06 -9.40 -32.15
C ALA A 13 -13.57 -9.43 -30.72
N SER A 14 -13.47 -10.61 -30.07
CA SER A 14 -12.97 -10.72 -28.69
C SER A 14 -11.47 -10.38 -28.59
N ARG A 15 -10.70 -10.73 -29.60
CA ARG A 15 -9.29 -10.32 -29.69
C ARG A 15 -9.13 -8.81 -29.75
N ARG A 16 -9.97 -8.10 -30.55
CA ARG A 16 -9.94 -6.63 -30.65
C ARG A 16 -10.25 -5.96 -29.31
N LEU A 17 -11.30 -6.39 -28.60
CA LEU A 17 -11.64 -5.83 -27.30
C LEU A 17 -10.57 -6.12 -26.25
N ALA A 18 -10.04 -7.34 -26.19
CA ALA A 18 -8.94 -7.68 -25.28
C ALA A 18 -7.68 -6.87 -25.62
N GLY A 19 -7.37 -6.70 -26.92
CA GLY A 19 -6.27 -5.86 -27.37
C GLY A 19 -6.41 -4.41 -26.91
N ALA A 20 -7.61 -3.85 -26.95
CA ALA A 20 -7.88 -2.50 -26.44
C ALA A 20 -7.58 -2.38 -24.94
N TRP A 21 -8.00 -3.36 -24.13
CA TRP A 21 -7.67 -3.41 -22.70
C TRP A 21 -6.16 -3.53 -22.44
N PHE A 22 -5.44 -4.35 -23.22
CA PHE A 22 -3.97 -4.47 -23.09
C PHE A 22 -3.23 -3.21 -23.53
N ILE A 23 -3.75 -2.47 -24.54
CA ILE A 23 -3.22 -1.16 -24.91
C ILE A 23 -3.38 -0.18 -23.75
N LEU A 24 -4.56 -0.12 -23.12
CA LEU A 24 -4.82 0.73 -21.95
C LEU A 24 -3.88 0.37 -20.80
N ALA A 25 -3.71 -0.93 -20.53
CA ALA A 25 -2.80 -1.43 -19.52
C ALA A 25 -1.34 -1.02 -19.80
N LEU A 26 -0.81 -1.28 -20.98
CA LEU A 26 0.56 -0.91 -21.36
C LEU A 26 0.78 0.61 -21.36
N ALA A 27 -0.22 1.38 -21.80
CA ALA A 27 -0.16 2.84 -21.77
C ALA A 27 -0.09 3.37 -20.34
N SER A 28 -0.87 2.81 -19.41
CA SER A 28 -0.81 3.20 -18.00
C SER A 28 0.52 2.82 -17.33
N LEU A 29 1.08 1.64 -17.67
CA LEU A 29 2.41 1.25 -17.22
C LEU A 29 3.49 2.22 -17.73
N GLY A 30 3.40 2.67 -18.98
CA GLY A 30 4.27 3.68 -19.56
C GLY A 30 4.12 5.04 -18.87
N ALA A 31 2.89 5.48 -18.63
CA ALA A 31 2.60 6.73 -17.90
C ALA A 31 3.16 6.67 -16.47
N SER A 32 2.94 5.56 -15.77
CA SER A 32 3.52 5.33 -14.45
C SER A 32 5.05 5.41 -14.45
N ALA A 33 5.71 4.79 -15.43
CA ALA A 33 7.17 4.83 -15.54
C ALA A 33 7.70 6.25 -15.81
N LEU A 34 6.99 7.05 -16.63
CA LEU A 34 7.34 8.47 -16.85
C LEU A 34 7.15 9.30 -15.58
N LEU A 35 6.06 9.08 -14.83
CA LEU A 35 5.85 9.72 -13.53
C LEU A 35 6.92 9.32 -12.51
N ALA A 36 7.40 8.08 -12.55
CA ALA A 36 8.51 7.63 -11.70
C ALA A 36 9.81 8.39 -12.01
N LEU A 37 10.08 8.79 -13.26
CA LEU A 37 11.22 9.67 -13.57
C LEU A 37 11.08 11.02 -12.88
N VAL A 38 9.86 11.59 -12.85
CA VAL A 38 9.58 12.84 -12.12
C VAL A 38 9.83 12.65 -10.61
N LEU A 39 9.41 11.51 -10.04
CA LEU A 39 9.65 11.20 -8.63
C LEU A 39 11.14 11.05 -8.30
N VAL A 40 11.91 10.41 -9.18
CA VAL A 40 13.37 10.28 -9.03
C VAL A 40 14.03 11.64 -9.15
N ALA A 41 13.67 12.44 -10.15
CA ALA A 41 14.18 13.80 -10.32
C ALA A 41 13.89 14.70 -9.11
N ALA A 42 12.66 14.68 -8.60
CA ALA A 42 12.25 15.45 -7.42
C ALA A 42 12.95 15.00 -6.12
N ARG A 43 13.46 13.77 -6.06
CA ARG A 43 14.28 13.25 -4.95
C ARG A 43 15.77 13.49 -5.10
N THR A 44 16.22 13.94 -6.26
CA THR A 44 17.65 14.20 -6.48
C THR A 44 18.02 15.58 -5.94
N PRO A 45 18.98 15.71 -5.03
CA PRO A 45 19.28 16.97 -4.33
C PRO A 45 19.58 18.17 -5.23
N PHE A 46 20.00 17.91 -6.47
CA PHE A 46 20.41 18.95 -7.43
C PHE A 46 19.30 19.43 -8.37
N LEU A 47 18.12 18.77 -8.38
CA LEU A 47 17.06 19.05 -9.37
C LEU A 47 15.83 19.77 -8.80
N GLY A 48 15.78 19.99 -7.48
CA GLY A 48 14.84 20.89 -6.79
C GLY A 48 13.38 20.83 -7.26
N GLY A 49 12.63 19.78 -6.96
CA GLY A 49 11.20 19.72 -7.21
C GLY A 49 10.39 20.07 -5.97
N GLY A 50 9.32 20.88 -6.11
CA GLY A 50 8.42 21.24 -5.02
C GLY A 50 7.71 20.01 -4.40
N SER A 51 7.38 20.09 -3.12
CA SER A 51 6.76 18.97 -2.38
C SER A 51 5.35 18.59 -2.88
N SER A 52 4.58 19.55 -3.40
CA SER A 52 3.25 19.33 -3.96
C SER A 52 3.28 18.51 -5.25
N VAL A 53 4.19 18.87 -6.16
CA VAL A 53 4.43 18.15 -7.43
C VAL A 53 4.80 16.71 -7.18
N PHE A 54 5.70 16.48 -6.23
CA PHE A 54 6.11 15.13 -5.84
C PHE A 54 4.91 14.29 -5.37
N ARG A 55 4.07 14.84 -4.49
CA ARG A 55 2.93 14.11 -3.93
C ARG A 55 1.87 13.78 -5.00
N THR A 56 1.55 14.74 -5.87
CA THR A 56 0.61 14.54 -6.99
C THR A 56 1.15 13.48 -7.96
N ALA A 57 2.42 13.59 -8.36
CA ALA A 57 3.06 12.59 -9.22
C ALA A 57 3.09 11.19 -8.56
N LEU A 58 3.26 11.13 -7.23
CA LEU A 58 3.24 9.88 -6.48
C LEU A 58 1.85 9.22 -6.51
N VAL A 59 0.76 9.98 -6.30
CA VAL A 59 -0.61 9.47 -6.42
C VAL A 59 -0.83 8.86 -7.80
N LEU A 60 -0.60 9.64 -8.85
CA LEU A 60 -0.80 9.18 -10.23
C LEU A 60 0.11 8.00 -10.60
N HIS A 61 1.37 8.00 -10.15
CA HIS A 61 2.31 6.90 -10.38
C HIS A 61 1.79 5.60 -9.79
N VAL A 62 1.34 5.62 -8.53
CA VAL A 62 0.83 4.43 -7.84
C VAL A 62 -0.44 3.93 -8.51
N ASP A 63 -1.41 4.81 -8.80
CA ASP A 63 -2.66 4.40 -9.42
C ASP A 63 -2.45 3.83 -10.82
N MET A 64 -1.60 4.45 -11.64
CA MET A 64 -1.28 3.92 -12.97
C MET A 64 -0.52 2.60 -12.91
N ALA A 65 0.39 2.40 -11.93
CA ALA A 65 1.20 1.18 -11.79
C ALA A 65 0.46 0.02 -11.12
N VAL A 66 -0.37 0.28 -10.11
CA VAL A 66 -0.92 -0.77 -9.25
C VAL A 66 -2.40 -1.01 -9.54
N LEU A 67 -3.17 0.04 -9.82
CA LEU A 67 -4.59 -0.12 -10.10
C LEU A 67 -4.83 -0.29 -11.59
N VAL A 68 -4.49 0.72 -12.40
CA VAL A 68 -4.88 0.72 -13.83
C VAL A 68 -4.14 -0.34 -14.61
N TRP A 69 -2.82 -0.45 -14.51
CA TRP A 69 -2.02 -1.46 -15.22
C TRP A 69 -2.54 -2.88 -14.95
N PHE A 70 -2.69 -3.24 -13.67
CA PHE A 70 -3.05 -4.61 -13.32
C PHE A 70 -4.52 -4.92 -13.60
N LEU A 71 -5.43 -4.03 -13.31
CA LEU A 71 -6.86 -4.29 -13.50
C LEU A 71 -7.25 -4.22 -14.99
N ALA A 72 -6.65 -3.34 -15.77
CA ALA A 72 -6.87 -3.33 -17.23
C ALA A 72 -6.30 -4.59 -17.90
N ALA A 73 -5.13 -5.07 -17.48
CA ALA A 73 -4.58 -6.32 -17.95
C ALA A 73 -5.47 -7.51 -17.56
N ALA A 74 -5.98 -7.54 -16.33
CA ALA A 74 -6.96 -8.54 -15.87
C ALA A 74 -8.23 -8.54 -16.72
N ALA A 75 -8.80 -7.35 -16.99
CA ALA A 75 -9.97 -7.20 -17.85
C ALA A 75 -9.71 -7.74 -19.27
N GLY A 76 -8.54 -7.47 -19.84
CA GLY A 76 -8.11 -8.05 -21.12
C GLY A 76 -8.09 -9.58 -21.09
N ILE A 77 -7.56 -10.19 -20.04
CA ILE A 77 -7.54 -11.65 -19.82
C ILE A 77 -8.98 -12.18 -19.71
N TRP A 78 -9.86 -11.51 -18.94
CA TRP A 78 -11.26 -11.93 -18.78
C TRP A 78 -12.03 -11.90 -20.11
N VAL A 79 -11.82 -10.88 -20.95
CA VAL A 79 -12.41 -10.82 -22.29
C VAL A 79 -11.95 -11.98 -23.15
N LEU A 80 -10.66 -12.37 -23.10
CA LEU A 80 -10.15 -13.53 -23.83
C LEU A 80 -10.82 -14.83 -23.36
N VAL A 81 -10.92 -15.04 -22.05
CA VAL A 81 -11.58 -16.24 -21.49
C VAL A 81 -13.06 -16.28 -21.80
N ARG A 82 -13.73 -15.12 -21.81
CA ARG A 82 -15.13 -15.00 -22.20
C ARG A 82 -15.36 -15.37 -23.67
N GLY A 83 -14.39 -15.05 -24.55
CA GLY A 83 -14.44 -15.34 -25.98
C GLY A 83 -15.50 -14.54 -26.75
N ARG A 84 -16.00 -13.43 -26.20
CA ARG A 84 -17.05 -12.58 -26.77
C ARG A 84 -16.70 -11.09 -26.65
N ALA A 85 -17.09 -10.31 -27.66
CA ALA A 85 -17.10 -8.85 -27.62
C ALA A 85 -18.50 -8.38 -28.06
N ASP A 86 -19.21 -7.82 -27.14
CA ASP A 86 -20.55 -7.28 -27.31
C ASP A 86 -20.58 -5.79 -26.90
N ALA A 87 -21.70 -5.13 -27.11
CA ALA A 87 -21.87 -3.72 -26.77
C ALA A 87 -21.58 -3.42 -25.28
N PRO A 88 -22.05 -4.23 -24.29
CA PRO A 88 -21.68 -4.04 -22.90
C PRO A 88 -20.18 -4.13 -22.64
N GLY A 89 -19.47 -5.06 -23.28
CA GLY A 89 -18.02 -5.21 -23.14
C GLY A 89 -17.25 -3.99 -23.66
N TRP A 90 -17.67 -3.45 -24.80
CA TRP A 90 -17.10 -2.20 -25.34
C TRP A 90 -17.49 -0.99 -24.48
N GLY A 91 -18.73 -0.94 -23.95
CA GLY A 91 -19.16 0.10 -23.02
C GLY A 91 -18.29 0.14 -21.74
N ALA A 92 -18.03 -1.02 -21.15
CA ALA A 92 -17.15 -1.17 -19.99
C ALA A 92 -15.72 -0.69 -20.28
N PHE A 93 -15.19 -1.04 -21.46
CA PHE A 93 -13.87 -0.56 -21.90
C PHE A 93 -13.83 0.96 -22.05
N TRP A 94 -14.81 1.56 -22.77
CA TRP A 94 -14.80 3.01 -23.01
C TRP A 94 -15.01 3.81 -21.74
N LEU A 95 -15.84 3.31 -20.81
CA LEU A 95 -16.01 3.90 -19.48
C LEU A 95 -14.67 3.93 -18.76
N SER A 96 -13.95 2.81 -18.72
CA SER A 96 -12.64 2.73 -18.05
C SER A 96 -11.57 3.56 -18.75
N ALA A 97 -11.53 3.56 -20.08
CA ALA A 97 -10.54 4.32 -20.86
C ALA A 97 -10.74 5.84 -20.70
N GLY A 98 -11.99 6.31 -20.75
CA GLY A 98 -12.32 7.72 -20.47
C GLY A 98 -11.99 8.11 -19.03
N ALA A 99 -12.26 7.22 -18.08
CA ALA A 99 -11.90 7.41 -16.68
C ALA A 99 -10.39 7.55 -16.48
N VAL A 100 -9.56 6.70 -17.09
CA VAL A 100 -8.09 6.80 -17.01
C VAL A 100 -7.58 8.11 -17.58
N LEU A 101 -8.16 8.57 -18.68
CA LEU A 101 -7.83 9.88 -19.24
C LEU A 101 -8.17 11.02 -18.26
N LEU A 102 -9.36 10.97 -17.64
CA LEU A 102 -9.75 11.95 -16.62
C LEU A 102 -8.86 11.91 -15.37
N LEU A 103 -8.44 10.71 -14.92
CA LEU A 103 -7.48 10.58 -13.82
C LEU A 103 -6.17 11.34 -14.14
N LEU A 104 -5.63 11.15 -15.35
CA LEU A 104 -4.38 11.81 -15.77
C LEU A 104 -4.54 13.32 -15.97
N LEU A 105 -5.71 13.79 -16.38
CA LEU A 105 -5.99 15.20 -16.61
C LEU A 105 -6.47 15.95 -15.35
N SER A 106 -6.93 15.23 -14.33
CA SER A 106 -7.54 15.83 -13.14
C SER A 106 -6.68 16.88 -12.42
N PRO A 107 -5.33 16.76 -12.34
CA PRO A 107 -4.50 17.80 -11.73
C PRO A 107 -4.52 19.14 -12.49
N LEU A 108 -4.95 19.13 -13.77
CA LEU A 108 -5.06 20.32 -14.62
C LEU A 108 -6.46 20.95 -14.57
N LEU A 109 -7.45 20.23 -14.03
CA LEU A 109 -8.86 20.64 -14.03
C LEU A 109 -9.30 21.34 -12.74
N GLY A 110 -8.38 21.57 -11.82
CA GLY A 110 -8.64 22.30 -10.57
C GLY A 110 -7.59 22.01 -9.50
N GLU A 111 -7.65 22.75 -8.41
CA GLU A 111 -6.81 22.50 -7.25
C GLU A 111 -7.23 21.18 -6.60
N ALA A 112 -6.27 20.28 -6.44
CA ALA A 112 -6.48 18.97 -5.86
C ALA A 112 -5.33 18.63 -4.91
N GLN A 113 -5.64 18.47 -3.62
CA GLN A 113 -4.65 18.07 -2.63
C GLN A 113 -4.42 16.55 -2.70
N PRO A 114 -3.16 16.10 -2.71
CA PRO A 114 -2.85 14.67 -2.73
C PRO A 114 -3.08 14.05 -1.35
N LEU A 115 -4.00 13.09 -1.27
CA LEU A 115 -4.29 12.27 -0.10
C LEU A 115 -3.56 10.93 -0.25
N LEU A 116 -2.48 10.76 0.51
CA LEU A 116 -1.63 9.56 0.44
C LEU A 116 -2.23 8.45 1.28
N SER A 117 -2.70 7.40 0.63
CA SER A 117 -3.13 6.14 1.20
C SER A 117 -2.11 5.02 0.93
N ASN A 118 -2.27 3.88 1.60
CA ASN A 118 -1.41 2.71 1.38
C ASN A 118 -1.85 1.88 0.17
N TYR A 119 -3.15 1.86 -0.15
CA TYR A 119 -3.71 1.02 -1.22
C TYR A 119 -4.24 1.83 -2.40
N VAL A 120 -5.01 2.86 -2.13
CA VAL A 120 -5.66 3.68 -3.16
C VAL A 120 -5.44 5.15 -2.81
N PRO A 121 -4.25 5.70 -3.14
CA PRO A 121 -4.05 7.13 -2.98
C PRO A 121 -4.96 7.89 -3.93
N VAL A 122 -5.44 9.07 -3.53
CA VAL A 122 -6.33 9.88 -4.36
C VAL A 122 -5.92 11.34 -4.35
N LEU A 123 -6.38 12.09 -5.33
CA LEU A 123 -6.44 13.55 -5.25
C LEU A 123 -7.78 13.94 -4.63
N ASP A 124 -7.78 14.92 -3.73
CA ASP A 124 -8.99 15.50 -3.15
C ASP A 124 -9.69 16.38 -4.20
N SER A 125 -10.27 15.69 -5.17
CA SER A 125 -10.97 16.26 -6.32
C SER A 125 -12.12 15.33 -6.68
N VAL A 126 -13.33 15.90 -6.79
CA VAL A 126 -14.52 15.14 -7.20
C VAL A 126 -14.33 14.50 -8.58
N ILE A 127 -13.65 15.20 -9.50
CA ILE A 127 -13.35 14.67 -10.84
C ILE A 127 -12.47 13.42 -10.74
N PHE A 128 -11.42 13.46 -9.91
CA PHE A 128 -10.52 12.32 -9.72
C PHE A 128 -11.27 11.13 -9.10
N GLN A 129 -12.04 11.36 -8.04
CA GLN A 129 -12.77 10.31 -7.34
C GLN A 129 -13.84 9.67 -8.22
N LEU A 130 -14.60 10.47 -8.97
CA LEU A 130 -15.58 9.95 -9.95
C LEU A 130 -14.92 9.18 -11.10
N ALA A 131 -13.79 9.65 -11.59
CA ALA A 131 -13.01 8.94 -12.60
C ALA A 131 -12.50 7.61 -12.09
N LEU A 132 -11.97 7.56 -10.85
CA LEU A 132 -11.54 6.33 -10.22
C LEU A 132 -12.70 5.33 -10.05
N ALA A 133 -13.85 5.79 -9.56
CA ALA A 133 -15.05 4.98 -9.43
C ALA A 133 -15.54 4.45 -10.80
N ALA A 134 -15.53 5.29 -11.84
CA ALA A 134 -15.90 4.89 -13.19
C ALA A 134 -14.94 3.84 -13.78
N PHE A 135 -13.64 3.96 -13.52
CA PHE A 135 -12.66 2.95 -13.90
C PHE A 135 -12.96 1.60 -13.25
N PHE A 136 -13.17 1.58 -11.92
CA PHE A 136 -13.53 0.36 -11.20
C PHE A 136 -14.86 -0.23 -11.66
N ALA A 137 -15.87 0.59 -11.96
CA ALA A 137 -17.16 0.13 -12.47
C ALA A 137 -17.04 -0.59 -13.82
N GLY A 138 -16.23 -0.06 -14.75
CA GLY A 138 -15.98 -0.72 -16.03
C GLY A 138 -15.21 -2.03 -15.89
N VAL A 139 -14.21 -2.08 -15.02
CA VAL A 139 -13.47 -3.33 -14.71
C VAL A 139 -14.39 -4.36 -14.06
N LEU A 140 -15.20 -3.95 -13.07
CA LEU A 140 -16.18 -4.80 -12.39
C LEU A 140 -17.22 -5.37 -13.37
N ALA A 141 -17.76 -4.53 -14.25
CA ALA A 141 -18.69 -4.97 -15.29
C ALA A 141 -18.06 -6.04 -16.20
N THR A 142 -16.78 -5.91 -16.53
CA THR A 142 -16.05 -6.91 -17.31
C THR A 142 -15.87 -8.22 -16.54
N ALA A 143 -15.57 -8.17 -15.23
CA ALA A 143 -15.46 -9.34 -14.37
C ALA A 143 -16.81 -10.08 -14.25
N LEU A 144 -17.90 -9.36 -13.99
CA LEU A 144 -19.26 -9.92 -13.88
C LEU A 144 -19.69 -10.66 -15.15
N CYS A 145 -19.26 -10.20 -16.33
CA CYS A 145 -19.52 -10.88 -17.59
C CYS A 145 -18.85 -12.27 -17.72
N LEU A 146 -17.84 -12.57 -16.90
CA LEU A 146 -17.10 -13.85 -16.96
C LEU A 146 -17.68 -14.93 -16.04
N ILE A 147 -18.27 -14.55 -14.89
CA ILE A 147 -18.70 -15.45 -13.81
C ILE A 147 -19.71 -16.55 -14.24
N PRO A 148 -20.71 -16.32 -15.12
CA PRO A 148 -21.84 -17.26 -15.29
C PRO A 148 -21.52 -18.62 -15.95
N ARG A 149 -20.28 -18.87 -16.42
CA ARG A 149 -19.98 -20.09 -17.18
C ARG A 149 -18.82 -20.88 -16.59
N TRP A 150 -19.17 -21.89 -15.78
CA TRP A 150 -18.21 -22.85 -15.24
C TRP A 150 -18.29 -24.17 -16.00
N SER A 151 -17.13 -24.72 -16.38
CA SER A 151 -16.99 -26.07 -16.92
C SER A 151 -16.10 -26.89 -16.01
N ARG A 152 -16.33 -28.21 -15.92
CA ARG A 152 -15.57 -29.09 -15.03
C ARG A 152 -14.11 -29.33 -15.46
N ALA A 153 -13.74 -29.01 -16.70
CA ALA A 153 -12.40 -29.23 -17.24
C ALA A 153 -11.88 -27.96 -17.91
N LEU A 154 -11.50 -26.96 -17.08
CA LEU A 154 -10.93 -25.69 -17.55
C LEU A 154 -9.39 -25.79 -17.57
N PRO A 155 -8.71 -25.20 -18.58
CA PRO A 155 -7.29 -24.95 -18.51
C PRO A 155 -6.94 -24.10 -17.28
N LEU A 156 -5.76 -24.31 -16.68
CA LEU A 156 -5.36 -23.65 -15.44
C LEU A 156 -5.41 -22.11 -15.52
N TRP A 157 -5.04 -21.54 -16.65
CA TRP A 157 -5.08 -20.09 -16.84
C TRP A 157 -6.51 -19.52 -16.92
N GLU A 158 -7.45 -20.27 -17.51
CA GLU A 158 -8.87 -19.91 -17.49
C GLU A 158 -9.45 -20.01 -16.07
N LEU A 159 -9.07 -21.04 -15.35
CA LEU A 159 -9.47 -21.20 -13.94
C LEU A 159 -8.97 -20.03 -13.08
N ALA A 160 -7.69 -19.66 -13.23
CA ALA A 160 -7.12 -18.50 -12.54
C ALA A 160 -7.87 -17.21 -12.90
N ALA A 161 -8.18 -16.99 -14.18
CA ALA A 161 -8.93 -15.83 -14.64
C ALA A 161 -10.35 -15.79 -14.07
N ARG A 162 -11.06 -16.92 -13.99
CA ARG A 162 -12.41 -16.97 -13.42
C ARG A 162 -12.41 -16.71 -11.91
N TRP A 163 -11.48 -17.34 -11.18
CA TRP A 163 -11.32 -17.06 -9.75
C TRP A 163 -10.91 -15.62 -9.49
N SER A 164 -10.05 -15.03 -10.32
CA SER A 164 -9.68 -13.62 -10.18
C SER A 164 -10.86 -12.67 -10.42
N ALA A 165 -11.78 -13.00 -11.34
CA ALA A 165 -13.02 -12.25 -11.53
C ALA A 165 -13.96 -12.34 -10.32
N VAL A 166 -14.05 -13.51 -9.66
CA VAL A 166 -14.79 -13.67 -8.41
C VAL A 166 -14.15 -12.80 -7.31
N VAL A 167 -12.82 -12.81 -7.19
CA VAL A 167 -12.12 -11.98 -6.19
C VAL A 167 -12.33 -10.49 -6.47
N MET A 168 -12.43 -10.06 -7.74
CA MET A 168 -12.78 -8.67 -8.08
C MET A 168 -14.15 -8.28 -7.54
N VAL A 169 -15.14 -9.17 -7.65
CA VAL A 169 -16.49 -8.93 -7.10
C VAL A 169 -16.44 -8.88 -5.57
N LEU A 170 -15.71 -9.79 -4.91
CA LEU A 170 -15.54 -9.75 -3.46
C LEU A 170 -14.88 -8.44 -3.01
N ALA A 171 -13.83 -7.98 -3.70
CA ALA A 171 -13.18 -6.71 -3.39
C ALA A 171 -14.15 -5.53 -3.52
N ALA A 172 -14.96 -5.50 -4.60
CA ALA A 172 -15.97 -4.46 -4.79
C ALA A 172 -17.04 -4.47 -3.68
N LEU A 173 -17.47 -5.66 -3.23
CA LEU A 173 -18.41 -5.80 -2.12
C LEU A 173 -17.78 -5.32 -0.79
N VAL A 174 -16.49 -5.60 -0.54
CA VAL A 174 -15.78 -5.12 0.64
C VAL A 174 -15.68 -3.59 0.62
N PHE A 175 -15.25 -2.98 -0.49
CA PHE A 175 -15.20 -1.52 -0.60
C PHE A 175 -16.58 -0.88 -0.36
N ALA A 176 -17.63 -1.45 -0.96
CA ALA A 176 -18.99 -0.93 -0.80
C ALA A 176 -19.48 -1.08 0.65
N TRP A 177 -19.17 -2.19 1.30
CA TRP A 177 -19.57 -2.45 2.67
C TRP A 177 -18.82 -1.57 3.68
N ASP A 178 -17.50 -1.46 3.57
CA ASP A 178 -16.67 -0.60 4.43
C ASP A 178 -17.10 0.87 4.28
N TYR A 179 -17.46 1.31 3.04
CA TYR A 179 -18.02 2.63 2.80
C TYR A 179 -19.41 2.81 3.46
N TYR A 180 -20.27 1.79 3.39
CA TYR A 180 -21.61 1.82 4.00
C TYR A 180 -21.55 1.89 5.53
N GLN A 181 -20.56 1.25 6.15
CA GLN A 181 -20.37 1.29 7.60
C GLN A 181 -19.82 2.63 8.12
N GLN A 182 -19.52 3.59 7.24
CA GLN A 182 -18.94 4.87 7.65
C GLN A 182 -19.83 5.55 8.69
N PRO A 183 -19.30 5.86 9.90
CA PRO A 183 -20.08 6.47 10.96
C PRO A 183 -20.59 7.86 10.55
N ALA A 184 -21.82 8.18 10.91
CA ALA A 184 -22.39 9.50 10.62
C ALA A 184 -21.68 10.66 11.36
N VAL A 185 -20.94 10.35 12.41
CA VAL A 185 -20.32 11.35 13.33
C VAL A 185 -18.81 11.45 13.18
N ALA A 186 -18.13 10.39 12.72
CA ALA A 186 -16.67 10.39 12.53
C ALA A 186 -16.33 9.81 11.16
N ALA A 187 -15.86 10.66 10.24
CA ALA A 187 -15.42 10.21 8.92
C ALA A 187 -14.20 9.28 9.06
N LEU A 188 -14.30 8.06 8.49
CA LEU A 188 -13.14 7.18 8.35
C LEU A 188 -12.10 7.80 7.42
N THR A 189 -10.83 7.57 7.71
CA THR A 189 -9.76 7.98 6.81
C THR A 189 -9.79 7.17 5.52
N LEU A 190 -9.22 7.70 4.45
CA LEU A 190 -9.09 6.98 3.18
C LEU A 190 -8.37 5.64 3.34
N ASP A 191 -7.35 5.58 4.20
CA ASP A 191 -6.64 4.32 4.52
C ASP A 191 -7.58 3.28 5.14
N GLU A 192 -8.48 3.69 6.01
CA GLU A 192 -9.47 2.82 6.65
C GLU A 192 -10.49 2.30 5.66
N LEU A 193 -11.04 3.17 4.83
CA LEU A 193 -12.02 2.80 3.79
C LEU A 193 -11.46 1.87 2.72
N THR A 194 -10.16 1.99 2.41
CA THR A 194 -9.55 1.20 1.34
C THR A 194 -8.74 -0.01 1.84
N TRP A 195 -8.64 -0.19 3.16
CA TRP A 195 -7.81 -1.23 3.76
C TRP A 195 -8.29 -2.64 3.39
N GLY A 196 -9.56 -2.94 3.63
CA GLY A 196 -10.14 -4.26 3.37
C GLY A 196 -10.15 -4.61 1.89
N GLY A 197 -10.77 -3.78 1.07
CA GLY A 197 -10.88 -4.00 -0.37
C GLY A 197 -9.52 -4.06 -1.07
N GLY A 198 -8.56 -3.21 -0.65
CA GLY A 198 -7.19 -3.21 -1.16
C GLY A 198 -6.45 -4.52 -0.88
N HIS A 199 -6.62 -5.10 0.31
CA HIS A 199 -6.07 -6.42 0.63
C HIS A 199 -6.68 -7.53 -0.23
N VAL A 200 -8.00 -7.52 -0.43
CA VAL A 200 -8.68 -8.52 -1.26
C VAL A 200 -8.21 -8.46 -2.71
N LEU A 201 -7.98 -7.27 -3.28
CA LEU A 201 -7.46 -7.11 -4.65
C LEU A 201 -6.09 -7.79 -4.85
N GLN A 202 -5.25 -7.90 -3.84
CA GLN A 202 -3.94 -8.54 -3.98
C GLN A 202 -4.04 -10.03 -4.30
N PHE A 203 -5.08 -10.73 -3.80
CA PHE A 203 -5.33 -12.13 -4.15
C PHE A 203 -5.72 -12.32 -5.62
N LEU A 204 -6.43 -11.32 -6.21
CA LEU A 204 -6.72 -11.30 -7.66
C LEU A 204 -5.42 -11.33 -8.47
N HIS A 205 -4.49 -10.45 -8.16
CA HIS A 205 -3.22 -10.33 -8.87
C HIS A 205 -2.35 -11.57 -8.68
N THR A 206 -2.35 -12.15 -7.47
CA THR A 206 -1.66 -13.40 -7.18
C THR A 206 -2.22 -14.56 -8.02
N LEU A 207 -3.54 -14.69 -8.15
CA LEU A 207 -4.17 -15.72 -8.97
C LEU A 207 -3.76 -15.61 -10.45
N LEU A 208 -3.81 -14.42 -11.01
CA LEU A 208 -3.43 -14.19 -12.41
C LEU A 208 -1.93 -14.41 -12.64
N MET A 209 -1.08 -14.04 -11.66
CA MET A 209 0.35 -14.34 -11.69
C MET A 209 0.59 -15.85 -11.70
N LEU A 210 -0.08 -16.61 -10.85
CA LEU A 210 0.01 -18.09 -10.84
C LEU A 210 -0.45 -18.69 -12.17
N GLY A 211 -1.54 -18.17 -12.74
CA GLY A 211 -2.00 -18.54 -14.07
C GLY A 211 -0.94 -18.30 -15.15
N ALA A 212 -0.30 -17.12 -15.15
CA ALA A 212 0.78 -16.77 -16.07
C ALA A 212 2.01 -17.68 -15.88
N TRP A 213 2.39 -17.98 -14.63
CA TRP A 213 3.48 -18.93 -14.34
C TRP A 213 3.18 -20.34 -14.86
N CYS A 214 1.92 -20.80 -14.79
CA CYS A 214 1.51 -22.09 -15.36
C CYS A 214 1.63 -22.08 -16.89
N VAL A 215 1.24 -20.97 -17.55
CA VAL A 215 1.32 -20.82 -19.00
C VAL A 215 2.75 -20.84 -19.51
N VAL A 216 3.60 -20.01 -18.91
CA VAL A 216 4.98 -19.84 -19.35
C VAL A 216 5.84 -21.03 -18.92
N GLY A 217 5.57 -21.57 -17.72
CA GLY A 217 6.28 -22.72 -17.15
C GLY A 217 5.78 -24.09 -17.62
N GLU A 218 4.89 -24.17 -18.60
CA GLU A 218 4.27 -25.43 -19.06
C GLU A 218 5.28 -26.53 -19.31
N ARG A 219 6.39 -26.24 -20.02
CA ARG A 219 7.45 -27.22 -20.30
C ARG A 219 8.05 -27.79 -19.00
N LEU A 220 8.27 -26.98 -18.00
CA LEU A 220 8.79 -27.39 -16.69
C LEU A 220 7.76 -28.21 -15.90
N LEU A 221 6.47 -27.82 -15.98
CA LEU A 221 5.36 -28.48 -15.30
C LEU A 221 4.99 -29.85 -15.88
N THR A 222 5.21 -30.06 -17.19
CA THR A 222 4.96 -31.38 -17.83
C THR A 222 5.73 -32.52 -17.18
N ARG A 223 6.86 -32.22 -16.53
CA ARG A 223 7.69 -33.18 -15.80
C ARG A 223 7.19 -33.49 -14.38
N MET A 224 6.13 -32.78 -13.93
CA MET A 224 5.59 -32.88 -12.58
C MET A 224 4.08 -33.17 -12.58
N PRO A 225 3.64 -34.35 -13.06
CA PRO A 225 2.22 -34.64 -13.27
C PRO A 225 1.41 -34.67 -11.97
N LYS A 226 2.04 -34.98 -10.82
CA LYS A 226 1.37 -34.91 -9.50
C LYS A 226 1.05 -33.46 -9.13
N LEU A 227 2.00 -32.54 -9.30
CA LEU A 227 1.80 -31.12 -9.04
C LEU A 227 0.75 -30.55 -10.02
N ALA A 228 0.86 -30.85 -11.31
CA ALA A 228 -0.09 -30.36 -12.33
C ALA A 228 -1.55 -30.72 -11.97
N ARG A 229 -1.79 -31.89 -11.34
CA ARG A 229 -3.11 -32.28 -10.81
C ARG A 229 -3.53 -31.53 -9.57
N ALA A 230 -2.57 -31.09 -8.74
CA ALA A 230 -2.85 -30.33 -7.52
C ALA A 230 -3.05 -28.81 -7.75
N LEU A 231 -2.61 -28.26 -8.89
CA LEU A 231 -2.66 -26.83 -9.17
C LEU A 231 -4.08 -26.21 -9.08
N PRO A 232 -5.17 -26.87 -9.55
CA PRO A 232 -6.52 -26.32 -9.34
C PRO A 232 -6.85 -26.10 -7.86
N GLY A 233 -6.46 -27.06 -6.99
CA GLY A 233 -6.63 -26.94 -5.55
C GLY A 233 -5.78 -25.82 -4.94
N LEU A 234 -4.54 -25.64 -5.39
CA LEU A 234 -3.68 -24.54 -4.96
C LEU A 234 -4.25 -23.16 -5.36
N MET A 235 -4.85 -23.05 -6.54
CA MET A 235 -5.53 -21.82 -6.96
C MET A 235 -6.77 -21.57 -6.11
N ALA A 236 -7.58 -22.61 -5.83
CA ALA A 236 -8.74 -22.48 -4.94
C ALA A 236 -8.31 -22.05 -3.52
N LEU A 237 -7.19 -22.59 -3.02
CA LEU A 237 -6.62 -22.19 -1.72
C LEU A 237 -6.28 -20.70 -1.68
N THR A 238 -5.87 -20.08 -2.79
CA THR A 238 -5.59 -18.65 -2.87
C THR A 238 -6.88 -17.79 -2.82
N VAL A 239 -8.05 -18.36 -3.13
CA VAL A 239 -9.34 -17.66 -3.05
C VAL A 239 -9.88 -17.63 -1.61
N LEU A 240 -9.54 -18.62 -0.79
CA LEU A 240 -10.06 -18.71 0.58
C LEU A 240 -9.76 -17.48 1.45
N PRO A 241 -8.54 -16.89 1.44
CA PRO A 241 -8.28 -15.65 2.16
C PRO A 241 -9.09 -14.45 1.65
N ALA A 242 -9.41 -14.38 0.35
CA ALA A 242 -10.26 -13.34 -0.19
C ALA A 242 -11.72 -13.47 0.31
N LEU A 243 -12.24 -14.71 0.40
CA LEU A 243 -13.54 -15.00 1.02
C LEU A 243 -13.52 -14.68 2.51
N ALA A 244 -12.45 -15.08 3.22
CA ALA A 244 -12.28 -14.76 4.63
C ALA A 244 -12.22 -13.24 4.85
N GLY A 245 -11.55 -12.49 3.98
CA GLY A 245 -11.54 -11.02 4.01
C GLY A 245 -12.94 -10.41 3.89
N PHE A 246 -13.76 -10.92 2.97
CA PHE A 246 -15.16 -10.50 2.88
C PHE A 246 -15.95 -10.77 4.17
N VAL A 247 -15.76 -11.95 4.78
CA VAL A 247 -16.37 -12.28 6.07
C VAL A 247 -15.87 -11.37 7.19
N VAL A 248 -14.59 -11.02 7.22
CA VAL A 248 -13.99 -10.07 8.17
C VAL A 248 -14.70 -8.71 8.09
N SER A 249 -14.92 -8.16 6.89
CA SER A 249 -15.65 -6.89 6.73
C SER A 249 -17.12 -6.98 7.15
N LEU A 250 -17.75 -8.14 7.04
CA LEU A 250 -19.14 -8.32 7.51
C LEU A 250 -19.26 -8.38 9.04
N LEU A 251 -18.21 -8.88 9.72
CA LEU A 251 -18.25 -9.16 11.17
C LEU A 251 -17.58 -8.08 12.02
N LEU A 252 -16.70 -7.27 11.45
CA LEU A 252 -15.88 -6.29 12.17
C LEU A 252 -16.12 -4.89 11.61
N ASP A 253 -16.14 -3.90 12.50
CA ASP A 253 -16.34 -2.51 12.13
C ASP A 253 -15.19 -1.99 11.26
N ALA A 254 -15.53 -1.27 10.19
CA ALA A 254 -14.57 -0.66 9.29
C ALA A 254 -13.64 0.30 10.05
N GLY A 255 -12.34 0.20 9.81
CA GLY A 255 -11.32 1.02 10.47
C GLY A 255 -10.94 0.58 11.88
N SER A 256 -11.59 -0.44 12.46
CA SER A 256 -11.21 -0.97 13.77
C SER A 256 -9.81 -1.60 13.74
N SER A 257 -9.11 -1.55 14.87
CA SER A 257 -7.79 -2.19 15.03
C SER A 257 -7.86 -3.70 14.79
N THR A 258 -8.96 -4.33 15.18
CA THR A 258 -9.21 -5.77 14.98
C THR A 258 -9.38 -6.10 13.51
N GLN A 259 -10.14 -5.30 12.74
CA GLN A 259 -10.29 -5.47 11.29
C GLN A 259 -8.94 -5.32 10.60
N ARG A 260 -8.16 -4.29 10.95
CA ARG A 260 -6.81 -4.08 10.38
C ARG A 260 -5.88 -5.24 10.67
N LEU A 261 -5.87 -5.76 11.90
CA LEU A 261 -5.05 -6.90 12.28
C LEU A 261 -5.47 -8.16 11.50
N ALA A 262 -6.78 -8.44 11.41
CA ALA A 262 -7.31 -9.59 10.67
C ALA A 262 -6.87 -9.58 9.21
N TYR A 263 -6.99 -8.45 8.51
CA TYR A 263 -6.50 -8.32 7.13
C TYR A 263 -4.98 -8.47 7.01
N THR A 264 -4.22 -7.92 7.96
CA THR A 264 -2.76 -8.08 8.00
C THR A 264 -2.38 -9.55 8.12
N GLU A 265 -3.05 -10.31 8.98
CA GLU A 265 -2.80 -11.76 9.14
C GLU A 265 -3.26 -12.56 7.91
N LEU A 266 -4.40 -12.20 7.30
CA LEU A 266 -4.84 -12.81 6.05
C LEU A 266 -3.80 -12.63 4.93
N MET A 267 -3.18 -11.45 4.82
CA MET A 267 -2.11 -11.22 3.86
C MET A 267 -0.83 -11.96 4.22
N ARG A 268 -0.46 -11.94 5.49
CA ARG A 268 0.76 -12.59 5.98
C ARG A 268 0.75 -14.08 5.68
N TRP A 269 -0.41 -14.74 5.78
CA TRP A 269 -0.51 -16.21 5.65
C TRP A 269 -1.21 -16.68 4.38
N GLY A 270 -2.06 -15.87 3.76
CA GLY A 270 -2.94 -16.28 2.66
C GLY A 270 -2.35 -16.12 1.26
N SER A 271 -1.48 -15.16 1.02
CA SER A 271 -1.07 -14.79 -0.35
C SER A 271 0.07 -15.64 -0.92
N TRP A 272 1.00 -16.10 -0.10
CA TRP A 272 2.25 -16.71 -0.57
C TRP A 272 2.26 -18.26 -0.67
N PRO A 273 1.45 -19.06 0.06
CA PRO A 273 1.65 -20.52 0.08
C PRO A 273 1.59 -21.18 -1.29
N ALA A 274 0.56 -20.85 -2.10
CA ALA A 274 0.43 -21.39 -3.44
C ALA A 274 1.59 -20.95 -4.37
N ALA A 275 2.01 -19.69 -4.25
CA ALA A 275 3.12 -19.13 -5.02
C ALA A 275 4.46 -19.78 -4.66
N VAL A 276 4.72 -20.05 -3.38
CA VAL A 276 5.94 -20.75 -2.93
C VAL A 276 5.96 -22.20 -3.41
N VAL A 277 4.84 -22.93 -3.33
CA VAL A 277 4.76 -24.31 -3.80
C VAL A 277 5.00 -24.40 -5.31
N LEU A 278 4.29 -23.59 -6.09
CA LEU A 278 4.45 -23.56 -7.55
C LEU A 278 5.82 -23.03 -7.95
N GLY A 279 6.24 -21.91 -7.39
CA GLY A 279 7.52 -21.27 -7.68
C GLY A 279 8.71 -22.15 -7.31
N GLY A 280 8.70 -22.75 -6.12
CA GLY A 280 9.73 -23.71 -5.69
C GLY A 280 9.84 -24.94 -6.61
N ALA A 281 8.70 -25.43 -7.09
CA ALA A 281 8.67 -26.53 -8.06
C ALA A 281 9.26 -26.11 -9.43
N LEU A 282 8.94 -24.91 -9.91
CA LEU A 282 9.51 -24.36 -11.16
C LEU A 282 11.02 -24.16 -11.05
N LEU A 283 11.49 -23.60 -9.92
CA LEU A 283 12.93 -23.43 -9.64
C LEU A 283 13.65 -24.79 -9.58
N ASN A 284 13.07 -25.79 -8.91
CA ASN A 284 13.64 -27.13 -8.83
C ASN A 284 13.70 -27.81 -10.20
N ALA A 285 12.65 -27.67 -11.05
CA ALA A 285 12.66 -28.21 -12.40
C ALA A 285 13.72 -27.53 -13.27
N ALA A 286 13.83 -26.21 -13.21
CA ALA A 286 14.84 -25.45 -13.91
C ALA A 286 16.26 -25.82 -13.47
N TRP A 287 16.48 -26.02 -12.17
CA TRP A 287 17.77 -26.46 -11.63
C TRP A 287 18.16 -27.86 -12.11
N ARG A 288 17.18 -28.80 -12.18
CA ARG A 288 17.41 -30.13 -12.75
C ARG A 288 17.79 -30.07 -14.23
N ASP A 289 17.10 -29.21 -15.01
CA ASP A 289 17.42 -28.98 -16.42
C ASP A 289 18.83 -28.46 -16.59
N TRP A 290 19.19 -27.44 -15.80
CA TRP A 290 20.54 -26.87 -15.81
C TRP A 290 21.62 -27.93 -15.50
N ARG A 291 21.39 -28.77 -14.48
CA ARG A 291 22.30 -29.88 -14.14
C ARG A 291 22.40 -30.94 -15.24
N ALA A 292 21.35 -31.11 -16.01
CA ALA A 292 21.31 -32.02 -17.15
C ALA A 292 21.86 -31.40 -18.45
N GLY A 293 22.40 -30.18 -18.40
CA GLY A 293 22.92 -29.45 -19.57
C GLY A 293 21.82 -28.89 -20.48
N VAL A 294 20.55 -28.89 -20.07
CA VAL A 294 19.44 -28.36 -20.84
C VAL A 294 19.35 -26.84 -20.64
N ALA A 295 19.54 -26.10 -21.70
CA ALA A 295 19.46 -24.62 -21.65
C ALA A 295 18.04 -24.12 -21.41
N LEU A 296 17.91 -23.13 -20.53
CA LEU A 296 16.65 -22.41 -20.30
C LEU A 296 16.38 -21.40 -21.41
N GLY A 297 15.15 -21.36 -21.89
CA GLY A 297 14.68 -20.34 -22.83
C GLY A 297 14.62 -18.95 -22.19
N GLY A 298 14.57 -17.90 -23.03
CA GLY A 298 14.49 -16.52 -22.55
C GLY A 298 13.27 -16.23 -21.68
N GLU A 299 12.09 -16.76 -22.02
CA GLU A 299 10.86 -16.62 -21.22
C GLU A 299 10.96 -17.35 -19.87
N GLU A 300 11.58 -18.54 -19.86
CA GLU A 300 11.78 -19.28 -18.63
C GLU A 300 12.70 -18.53 -17.65
N LYS A 301 13.75 -17.86 -18.16
CA LYS A 301 14.62 -17.02 -17.32
C LYS A 301 13.84 -15.85 -16.70
N VAL A 302 12.98 -15.18 -17.47
CA VAL A 302 12.13 -14.10 -16.96
C VAL A 302 11.10 -14.64 -15.97
N LEU A 303 10.50 -15.81 -16.23
CA LEU A 303 9.61 -16.52 -15.30
C LEU A 303 10.29 -16.79 -13.97
N LEU A 304 11.49 -17.38 -13.99
CA LEU A 304 12.22 -17.69 -12.75
C LEU A 304 12.61 -16.43 -11.99
N LEU A 305 12.94 -15.34 -12.68
CA LEU A 305 13.18 -14.05 -12.05
C LEU A 305 11.90 -13.48 -11.40
N SER A 306 10.73 -13.63 -12.05
CA SER A 306 9.44 -13.29 -11.45
C SER A 306 9.20 -14.09 -10.16
N VAL A 307 9.46 -15.41 -10.18
CA VAL A 307 9.36 -16.27 -8.98
C VAL A 307 10.29 -15.78 -7.85
N LEU A 308 11.54 -15.52 -8.17
CA LEU A 308 12.54 -15.06 -7.18
C LEU A 308 12.18 -13.69 -6.59
N LEU A 309 11.70 -12.76 -7.41
CA LEU A 309 11.24 -11.44 -6.95
C LEU A 309 10.03 -11.54 -6.01
N PHE A 310 9.06 -12.42 -6.33
CA PHE A 310 7.93 -12.65 -5.45
C PHE A 310 8.38 -13.17 -4.08
N MET A 311 9.22 -14.20 -4.09
CA MET A 311 9.75 -14.79 -2.85
C MET A 311 10.57 -13.78 -2.04
N ALA A 312 11.43 -12.99 -2.70
CA ALA A 312 12.21 -11.94 -2.04
C ALA A 312 11.30 -10.85 -1.45
N GLY A 313 10.28 -10.41 -2.20
CA GLY A 313 9.29 -9.45 -1.71
C GLY A 313 8.54 -9.98 -0.50
N CYS A 314 8.07 -11.23 -0.52
CA CYS A 314 7.42 -11.87 0.62
C CYS A 314 8.34 -12.00 1.83
N LEU A 315 9.62 -12.36 1.62
CA LEU A 315 10.61 -12.46 2.69
C LEU A 315 10.87 -11.10 3.36
N VAL A 316 11.02 -10.04 2.58
CA VAL A 316 11.12 -8.66 3.10
C VAL A 316 9.85 -8.31 3.87
N GLY A 317 8.67 -8.65 3.33
CA GLY A 317 7.36 -8.40 3.96
C GLY A 317 7.23 -9.08 5.33
N ALA A 318 7.71 -10.32 5.44
CA ALA A 318 7.69 -11.07 6.71
C ALA A 318 8.55 -10.40 7.80
N GLY A 319 9.60 -9.67 7.42
CA GLY A 319 10.49 -8.94 8.33
C GLY A 319 10.02 -7.53 8.70
N ILE A 320 8.90 -7.05 8.14
CA ILE A 320 8.40 -5.69 8.42
C ILE A 320 7.82 -5.62 9.84
N GLN A 321 8.43 -4.76 10.66
CA GLN A 321 7.91 -4.38 11.97
C GLN A 321 7.46 -2.91 11.91
N GLY A 322 6.14 -2.67 11.85
CA GLY A 322 5.55 -1.33 11.72
C GLY A 322 5.61 -0.77 10.28
N ASN A 323 5.01 0.39 10.05
CA ASN A 323 4.79 0.94 8.72
C ASN A 323 5.74 2.10 8.34
N ALA A 324 6.82 2.32 9.08
CA ALA A 324 7.55 3.58 9.02
C ALA A 324 8.77 3.60 8.07
N THR A 325 9.32 2.44 7.66
CA THR A 325 10.62 2.39 6.95
C THR A 325 10.52 2.02 5.48
N LEU A 326 11.65 2.18 4.74
CA LEU A 326 11.77 1.80 3.33
C LEU A 326 11.69 0.28 3.08
N SER A 327 11.62 -0.56 4.11
CA SER A 327 11.32 -2.00 3.98
C SER A 327 9.93 -2.23 3.37
N VAL A 328 8.96 -1.35 3.65
CA VAL A 328 7.59 -1.45 3.06
C VAL A 328 7.61 -1.27 1.54
N PRO A 329 8.17 -0.19 0.97
CA PRO A 329 8.31 -0.09 -0.48
C PRO A 329 9.22 -1.17 -1.09
N ALA A 330 10.24 -1.68 -0.39
CA ALA A 330 11.02 -2.82 -0.86
C ALA A 330 10.14 -4.07 -1.06
N HIS A 331 9.29 -4.40 -0.08
CA HIS A 331 8.30 -5.48 -0.20
C HIS A 331 7.39 -5.29 -1.42
N TYR A 332 6.79 -4.10 -1.57
CA TYR A 332 5.89 -3.82 -2.70
C TYR A 332 6.59 -3.91 -4.05
N HIS A 333 7.79 -3.34 -4.21
CA HIS A 333 8.49 -3.42 -5.49
C HIS A 333 8.87 -4.87 -5.85
N GLY A 334 9.17 -5.71 -4.88
CA GLY A 334 9.41 -7.14 -5.11
C GLY A 334 8.17 -7.87 -5.62
N THR A 335 7.06 -7.76 -4.90
CA THR A 335 5.79 -8.45 -5.24
C THR A 335 5.14 -7.88 -6.51
N VAL A 336 4.99 -6.56 -6.61
CA VAL A 336 4.44 -5.85 -7.79
C VAL A 336 5.31 -6.08 -9.03
N GLY A 337 6.65 -6.02 -8.88
CA GLY A 337 7.59 -6.30 -9.96
C GLY A 337 7.48 -7.73 -10.49
N SER A 338 7.27 -8.70 -9.60
CA SER A 338 6.99 -10.10 -9.98
C SER A 338 5.72 -10.24 -10.80
N VAL A 339 4.61 -9.66 -10.33
CA VAL A 339 3.31 -9.68 -11.04
C VAL A 339 3.44 -8.98 -12.39
N THR A 340 4.15 -7.85 -12.45
CA THR A 340 4.41 -7.14 -13.71
C THR A 340 5.17 -8.01 -14.71
N LEU A 341 6.23 -8.71 -14.28
CA LEU A 341 6.94 -9.65 -15.16
C LEU A 341 6.03 -10.77 -15.68
N ALA A 342 5.20 -11.36 -14.81
CA ALA A 342 4.26 -12.39 -15.20
C ALA A 342 3.25 -11.90 -16.25
N TYR A 343 2.72 -10.69 -16.07
CA TYR A 343 1.77 -10.08 -17.01
C TYR A 343 2.43 -9.69 -18.34
N LEU A 344 3.66 -9.19 -18.32
CA LEU A 344 4.42 -8.89 -19.54
C LEU A 344 4.72 -10.15 -20.35
N LEU A 345 5.04 -11.28 -19.69
CA LEU A 345 5.21 -12.57 -20.36
C LEU A 345 3.90 -13.06 -20.95
N LEU A 346 2.79 -12.91 -20.24
CA LEU A 346 1.47 -13.28 -20.76
C LEU A 346 1.07 -12.39 -21.94
N ALA A 347 1.25 -11.07 -21.82
CA ALA A 347 0.99 -10.13 -22.91
C ALA A 347 1.81 -10.48 -24.17
N ARG A 348 3.08 -10.85 -24.01
CA ARG A 348 3.91 -11.32 -25.12
C ARG A 348 3.33 -12.56 -25.80
N ARG A 349 2.93 -13.59 -25.03
CA ARG A 349 2.28 -14.80 -25.55
C ARG A 349 0.99 -14.49 -26.29
N LEU A 350 0.24 -13.51 -25.81
CA LEU A 350 -0.97 -13.03 -26.47
C LEU A 350 -0.67 -12.34 -27.80
N LEU A 351 0.39 -11.52 -27.88
CA LEU A 351 0.82 -10.90 -29.15
C LEU A 351 1.17 -11.94 -30.21
N ASP A 352 1.86 -13.03 -29.82
CA ASP A 352 2.11 -14.16 -30.75
C ASP A 352 0.80 -14.79 -31.25
N ALA A 353 -0.17 -14.98 -30.35
CA ALA A 353 -1.49 -15.50 -30.69
C ALA A 353 -2.31 -14.58 -31.61
N TYR A 354 -2.05 -13.27 -31.59
CA TYR A 354 -2.65 -12.29 -32.50
C TYR A 354 -1.99 -12.29 -33.89
N GLY A 355 -0.91 -13.05 -34.10
CA GLY A 355 -0.14 -13.03 -35.34
C GLY A 355 0.61 -11.71 -35.56
N LEU A 356 0.78 -10.91 -34.53
CA LEU A 356 1.54 -9.66 -34.58
C LEU A 356 3.03 -10.00 -34.63
N ARG A 357 3.70 -9.65 -35.74
CA ARG A 357 5.15 -9.85 -35.91
C ARG A 357 5.85 -9.14 -34.73
N GLN A 358 6.48 -9.93 -33.88
CA GLN A 358 7.27 -9.39 -32.79
C GLN A 358 8.46 -8.59 -33.32
N PRO A 359 8.75 -7.42 -32.74
CA PRO A 359 10.02 -6.77 -33.01
C PRO A 359 11.12 -7.71 -32.51
N THR A 360 12.11 -7.99 -33.36
CA THR A 360 13.32 -8.78 -33.08
C THR A 360 13.26 -9.67 -31.85
N ALA A 361 13.07 -10.97 -32.04
CA ALA A 361 12.71 -11.98 -31.00
C ALA A 361 13.57 -11.98 -29.71
N GLY A 362 14.75 -11.37 -29.72
CA GLY A 362 15.63 -11.28 -28.55
C GLY A 362 15.24 -10.20 -27.53
N TRP A 363 14.76 -9.03 -27.98
CA TRP A 363 14.52 -7.89 -27.08
C TRP A 363 13.26 -8.07 -26.23
N THR A 364 12.26 -8.78 -26.72
CA THR A 364 11.01 -9.08 -25.99
C THR A 364 11.20 -9.99 -24.78
N THR A 365 12.38 -10.59 -24.60
CA THR A 365 12.78 -11.34 -23.40
C THR A 365 13.91 -10.62 -22.64
N ARG A 366 14.81 -9.93 -23.36
CA ARG A 366 15.91 -9.20 -22.72
C ARG A 366 15.45 -8.01 -21.90
N LEU A 367 14.50 -7.22 -22.42
CA LEU A 367 13.97 -6.05 -21.69
C LEU A 367 13.21 -6.42 -20.40
N PRO A 368 12.28 -7.41 -20.39
CA PRO A 368 11.70 -7.90 -19.15
C PRO A 368 12.75 -8.45 -18.17
N LEU A 369 13.81 -9.10 -18.66
CA LEU A 369 14.88 -9.58 -17.81
C LEU A 369 15.64 -8.40 -17.17
N LEU A 370 16.00 -7.38 -17.95
CA LEU A 370 16.66 -6.16 -17.45
C LEU A 370 15.76 -5.40 -16.46
N TYR A 371 14.46 -5.30 -16.74
CA TYR A 371 13.49 -4.73 -15.82
C TYR A 371 13.49 -5.48 -14.48
N GLY A 372 13.35 -6.79 -14.52
CA GLY A 372 13.33 -7.61 -13.31
C GLY A 372 14.65 -7.56 -12.52
N MET A 373 15.79 -7.50 -13.20
CA MET A 373 17.11 -7.29 -12.55
C MET A 373 17.19 -5.90 -11.90
N GLY A 374 16.70 -4.86 -12.59
CA GLY A 374 16.64 -3.51 -12.03
C GLY A 374 15.76 -3.47 -10.78
N ILE A 375 14.59 -4.12 -10.81
CA ILE A 375 13.71 -4.26 -9.63
C ILE A 375 14.40 -5.03 -8.50
N ALA A 376 15.15 -6.11 -8.79
CA ALA A 376 15.87 -6.85 -7.76
C ALA A 376 16.92 -5.97 -7.05
N VAL A 377 17.68 -5.17 -7.81
CA VAL A 377 18.65 -4.21 -7.27
C VAL A 377 17.98 -3.10 -6.48
N LEU A 378 16.86 -2.56 -6.98
CA LEU A 378 16.03 -1.57 -6.28
C LEU A 378 15.53 -2.12 -4.93
N VAL A 379 14.99 -3.34 -4.92
CA VAL A 379 14.49 -4.01 -3.71
C VAL A 379 15.61 -4.20 -2.69
N ALA A 380 16.79 -4.64 -3.13
CA ALA A 380 17.95 -4.80 -2.25
C ALA A 380 18.38 -3.47 -1.62
N GLY A 381 18.46 -2.39 -2.40
CA GLY A 381 18.81 -1.06 -1.91
C GLY A 381 17.76 -0.48 -0.94
N LEU A 382 16.48 -0.62 -1.26
CA LEU A 382 15.38 -0.16 -0.39
C LEU A 382 15.30 -0.98 0.91
N ALA A 383 15.49 -2.32 0.83
CA ALA A 383 15.49 -3.18 2.01
C ALA A 383 16.67 -2.84 2.94
N TRP A 384 17.85 -2.63 2.37
CA TRP A 384 19.01 -2.19 3.12
C TRP A 384 18.78 -0.82 3.79
N SER A 385 18.26 0.16 3.04
CA SER A 385 17.89 1.48 3.58
C SER A 385 16.83 1.36 4.69
N GLY A 386 15.84 0.49 4.51
CA GLY A 386 14.80 0.22 5.52
C GLY A 386 15.37 -0.40 6.80
N TRP A 387 16.36 -1.29 6.67
CA TRP A 387 17.08 -1.87 7.81
C TRP A 387 17.92 -0.82 8.56
N LEU A 388 18.47 0.16 7.84
CA LEU A 388 19.12 1.33 8.45
C LEU A 388 18.15 2.31 9.09
N GLY A 389 16.84 2.01 9.11
CA GLY A 389 15.82 2.84 9.76
C GLY A 389 15.33 4.04 8.92
N VAL A 390 15.66 4.10 7.63
CA VAL A 390 15.26 5.22 6.76
C VAL A 390 13.73 5.25 6.61
N ALA A 391 13.13 6.40 6.96
CA ALA A 391 11.69 6.61 6.92
C ALA A 391 11.16 6.66 5.47
N ARG A 392 9.99 6.02 5.23
CA ARG A 392 9.45 5.86 3.86
C ARG A 392 8.84 7.12 3.25
N LYS A 393 8.39 8.07 4.06
CA LYS A 393 7.67 9.29 3.62
C LYS A 393 8.46 10.57 3.94
N ALA A 394 9.74 10.47 4.31
CA ALA A 394 10.56 11.62 4.61
C ALA A 394 11.03 12.34 3.34
N PRO A 395 10.87 13.66 3.24
CA PRO A 395 11.55 14.44 2.23
C PRO A 395 13.05 14.55 2.52
N HIS A 396 13.83 14.95 1.53
CA HIS A 396 15.30 14.91 1.44
C HIS A 396 16.15 15.55 2.55
N VAL A 397 15.60 16.21 3.55
CA VAL A 397 16.31 17.25 4.33
C VAL A 397 17.33 16.72 5.33
N GLU A 398 17.41 15.40 5.59
CA GLU A 398 18.34 14.87 6.61
C GLU A 398 19.54 14.08 6.04
N VAL A 399 19.84 14.24 4.75
CA VAL A 399 20.97 13.55 4.07
C VAL A 399 22.33 13.97 4.62
N ALA A 400 22.44 15.12 5.25
CA ALA A 400 23.70 15.63 5.81
C ALA A 400 24.22 14.86 7.04
N GLN A 401 23.41 13.98 7.64
CA GLN A 401 23.81 13.16 8.80
C GLN A 401 23.89 11.65 8.50
N SER A 402 23.61 11.24 7.27
CA SER A 402 23.57 9.84 6.88
C SER A 402 24.96 9.36 6.44
N GLY A 403 25.53 8.39 7.16
CA GLY A 403 26.84 7.80 6.85
C GLY A 403 26.89 7.08 5.49
N MET A 404 28.11 6.64 5.09
CA MET A 404 28.36 5.94 3.81
C MET A 404 27.40 4.78 3.53
N GLY A 405 26.91 4.08 4.56
CA GLY A 405 25.93 2.99 4.41
C GLY A 405 24.61 3.44 3.79
N TYR A 406 24.07 4.59 4.20
CA TYR A 406 22.85 5.16 3.64
C TYR A 406 23.05 5.57 2.17
N LEU A 407 24.14 6.29 1.87
CA LEU A 407 24.44 6.73 0.49
C LEU A 407 24.59 5.53 -0.45
N SER A 408 25.26 4.45 0.00
CA SER A 408 25.43 3.23 -0.76
C SER A 408 24.10 2.51 -1.00
N ALA A 409 23.26 2.39 0.03
CA ALA A 409 21.94 1.74 -0.06
C ALA A 409 20.98 2.51 -0.99
N MET A 410 20.91 3.83 -0.86
CA MET A 410 20.08 4.68 -1.72
C MET A 410 20.65 4.80 -3.14
N GLY A 411 21.97 4.81 -3.31
CA GLY A 411 22.63 4.75 -4.62
C GLY A 411 22.30 3.44 -5.35
N LEU A 412 22.35 2.31 -4.64
CA LEU A 412 21.96 1.01 -5.17
C LEU A 412 20.47 1.00 -5.59
N ALA A 413 19.58 1.52 -4.74
CA ALA A 413 18.16 1.65 -5.06
C ALA A 413 17.93 2.53 -6.30
N GLY A 414 18.63 3.67 -6.39
CA GLY A 414 18.56 4.58 -7.54
C GLY A 414 19.02 3.92 -8.84
N ALA A 415 20.15 3.24 -8.84
CA ALA A 415 20.68 2.53 -10.01
C ALA A 415 19.74 1.42 -10.48
N GLY A 416 19.20 0.62 -9.54
CA GLY A 416 18.20 -0.41 -9.84
C GLY A 416 16.92 0.17 -10.42
N GLY A 417 16.39 1.24 -9.82
CA GLY A 417 15.21 1.94 -10.29
C GLY A 417 15.40 2.51 -11.69
N PHE A 418 16.52 3.16 -11.98
CA PHE A 418 16.83 3.69 -13.30
C PHE A 418 16.90 2.59 -14.36
N LEU A 419 17.57 1.47 -14.07
CA LEU A 419 17.65 0.32 -14.99
C LEU A 419 16.26 -0.25 -15.29
N ALA A 420 15.42 -0.41 -14.26
CA ALA A 420 14.05 -0.90 -14.42
C ALA A 420 13.20 0.06 -15.26
N LEU A 421 13.27 1.36 -15.01
CA LEU A 421 12.53 2.37 -15.75
C LEU A 421 12.94 2.42 -17.22
N ALA A 422 14.23 2.44 -17.51
CA ALA A 422 14.72 2.43 -18.90
C ALA A 422 14.25 1.17 -19.65
N ALA A 423 14.36 0.00 -19.03
CA ALA A 423 13.96 -1.26 -19.63
C ALA A 423 12.44 -1.33 -19.88
N VAL A 424 11.60 -0.91 -18.93
CA VAL A 424 10.14 -0.97 -19.08
C VAL A 424 9.63 0.07 -20.09
N LEU A 425 10.18 1.27 -20.12
CA LEU A 425 9.82 2.30 -21.12
C LEU A 425 10.13 1.83 -22.53
N LEU A 426 11.32 1.27 -22.76
CA LEU A 426 11.69 0.70 -24.06
C LEU A 426 10.78 -0.47 -24.45
N LEU A 427 10.47 -1.36 -23.49
CA LEU A 427 9.59 -2.49 -23.73
C LEU A 427 8.16 -2.03 -24.08
N VAL A 428 7.60 -1.11 -23.31
CA VAL A 428 6.25 -0.56 -23.56
C VAL A 428 6.21 0.10 -24.93
N ALA A 429 7.18 0.94 -25.26
CA ALA A 429 7.27 1.59 -26.57
C ALA A 429 7.30 0.54 -27.70
N MET A 430 8.11 -0.51 -27.57
CA MET A 430 8.20 -1.60 -28.55
C MET A 430 6.88 -2.35 -28.70
N LEU A 431 6.23 -2.71 -27.60
CA LEU A 431 4.96 -3.45 -27.62
C LEU A 431 3.83 -2.61 -28.21
N LEU A 432 3.74 -1.33 -27.84
CA LEU A 432 2.76 -0.40 -28.39
C LEU A 432 2.97 -0.20 -29.91
N MET A 433 4.21 -0.02 -30.36
CA MET A 433 4.52 0.09 -31.78
C MET A 433 4.17 -1.20 -32.54
N ALA A 434 4.40 -2.38 -31.97
CA ALA A 434 4.03 -3.66 -32.59
C ALA A 434 2.52 -3.78 -32.75
N VAL A 435 1.74 -3.43 -31.71
CA VAL A 435 0.28 -3.43 -31.76
C VAL A 435 -0.24 -2.44 -32.81
N MET A 436 0.28 -1.20 -32.83
CA MET A 436 -0.12 -0.17 -33.80
C MET A 436 0.15 -0.61 -35.24
N ARG A 437 1.33 -1.19 -35.54
CA ARG A 437 1.67 -1.70 -36.87
C ARG A 437 0.76 -2.86 -37.27
N GLY A 438 0.43 -3.76 -36.37
CA GLY A 438 -0.49 -4.85 -36.60
C GLY A 438 -1.92 -4.38 -36.91
N MET A 439 -2.37 -3.33 -36.21
CA MET A 439 -3.68 -2.71 -36.44
C MET A 439 -3.73 -1.93 -37.76
N ALA A 440 -2.66 -1.27 -38.18
CA ALA A 440 -2.57 -0.53 -39.42
C ALA A 440 -2.54 -1.46 -40.68
N GLY A 441 -1.95 -2.65 -40.56
CA GLY A 441 -1.91 -3.67 -41.61
C GLY A 441 -3.23 -4.40 -41.82
N ALA A 442 -4.07 -4.50 -40.79
CA ALA A 442 -5.45 -4.94 -40.88
C ALA A 442 -6.30 -3.72 -41.27
N LYS A 443 -7.01 -3.74 -42.42
CA LYS A 443 -7.96 -2.68 -42.83
C LYS A 443 -9.07 -2.51 -41.78
N VAL A 444 -8.74 -1.93 -40.63
CA VAL A 444 -9.62 -1.76 -39.45
C VAL A 444 -10.30 -0.39 -39.56
N LYS A 445 -11.52 -0.35 -40.07
CA LYS A 445 -12.40 0.80 -39.95
C LYS A 445 -12.85 0.94 -38.50
N GLY A 446 -12.53 2.03 -37.84
CA GLY A 446 -13.16 2.53 -36.60
C GLY A 446 -12.48 2.26 -35.25
N GLY A 447 -11.71 1.20 -35.05
CA GLY A 447 -11.10 0.90 -33.73
C GLY A 447 -9.66 1.42 -33.56
N ALA A 448 -8.93 1.60 -34.65
CA ALA A 448 -7.54 2.03 -34.64
C ALA A 448 -7.37 3.49 -34.17
N HIS A 449 -8.33 4.35 -34.49
CA HIS A 449 -8.28 5.78 -34.12
C HIS A 449 -8.35 6.00 -32.61
N ALA A 450 -9.10 5.20 -31.89
CA ALA A 450 -9.26 5.32 -30.44
C ALA A 450 -8.00 4.92 -29.65
N GLY A 451 -7.32 3.84 -30.06
CA GLY A 451 -6.03 3.46 -29.48
C GLY A 451 -4.95 4.52 -29.77
N PHE A 452 -5.00 5.14 -30.98
CA PHE A 452 -4.09 6.21 -31.36
C PHE A 452 -4.33 7.50 -30.56
N VAL A 453 -5.60 7.88 -30.32
CA VAL A 453 -5.98 9.03 -29.51
C VAL A 453 -5.54 8.84 -28.05
N LEU A 454 -5.74 7.64 -27.46
CA LEU A 454 -5.27 7.31 -26.11
C LEU A 454 -3.74 7.35 -26.01
N LEU A 455 -3.03 6.81 -27.00
CA LEU A 455 -1.57 6.81 -27.05
C LEU A 455 -0.97 8.20 -27.29
N ALA A 456 -1.62 9.04 -28.08
CA ALA A 456 -1.21 10.43 -28.29
C ALA A 456 -1.60 11.32 -27.10
N ALA A 457 -2.68 11.01 -26.40
CA ALA A 457 -3.13 11.76 -25.21
C ALA A 457 -2.18 11.59 -24.01
N ILE A 458 -1.48 10.45 -23.88
CA ILE A 458 -0.55 10.22 -22.76
C ILE A 458 0.69 11.12 -22.84
N PRO A 459 1.46 11.16 -23.95
CA PRO A 459 2.56 12.13 -24.08
C PRO A 459 2.07 13.59 -24.05
N LEU A 460 0.87 13.84 -24.59
CA LEU A 460 0.26 15.17 -24.56
C LEU A 460 -0.12 15.56 -23.12
N ALA A 461 -0.74 14.67 -22.36
CA ALA A 461 -1.07 14.88 -20.97
C ALA A 461 0.20 15.07 -20.11
N ILE A 462 1.24 14.27 -20.34
CA ILE A 462 2.53 14.41 -19.67
C ILE A 462 3.24 15.69 -20.12
N GLY A 463 3.18 16.03 -21.41
CA GLY A 463 3.74 17.26 -21.96
C GLY A 463 3.00 18.52 -21.48
N LEU A 464 1.72 18.42 -21.14
CA LEU A 464 0.93 19.50 -20.53
C LEU A 464 1.15 19.55 -19.01
N VAL A 465 1.31 18.40 -18.35
CA VAL A 465 1.58 18.33 -16.90
C VAL A 465 2.99 18.81 -16.57
N LEU A 466 4.00 18.49 -17.37
CA LEU A 466 5.39 18.92 -17.15
C LEU A 466 5.58 20.45 -17.10
N PRO A 467 4.98 21.27 -17.99
CA PRO A 467 5.03 22.74 -17.87
C PRO A 467 4.26 23.26 -16.67
N ALA A 468 3.06 22.73 -16.40
CA ALA A 468 2.27 23.09 -15.21
C ALA A 468 3.02 22.74 -13.91
N LEU A 469 3.81 21.68 -13.92
CA LEU A 469 4.73 21.32 -12.84
C LEU A 469 5.94 22.29 -12.75
N ARG A 470 6.33 22.96 -13.84
CA ARG A 470 7.39 23.97 -13.85
C ARG A 470 6.91 25.36 -13.43
N GLU A 471 5.65 25.68 -13.68
CA GLU A 471 5.08 27.01 -13.40
C GLU A 471 4.56 27.17 -11.96
N SER A 472 4.62 26.14 -11.13
CA SER A 472 4.32 26.21 -9.69
C SER A 472 5.32 26.98 -8.79
N PRO A 473 6.40 27.63 -9.28
CA PRO A 473 7.11 28.61 -8.44
C PRO A 473 6.29 29.87 -8.13
N ALA A 474 5.17 30.12 -8.85
CA ALA A 474 4.38 31.33 -8.64
C ALA A 474 3.41 31.24 -7.44
N GLN A 475 3.02 30.02 -7.04
CA GLN A 475 2.23 29.82 -5.81
C GLN A 475 3.08 29.83 -4.53
N ASP A 476 4.41 29.71 -4.64
CA ASP A 476 5.32 29.90 -3.51
C ASP A 476 5.44 31.38 -3.07
N LYS A 477 4.87 32.31 -3.82
CA LYS A 477 4.86 33.75 -3.44
C LYS A 477 3.83 34.12 -2.38
N ASP A 478 2.84 33.25 -2.13
CA ASP A 478 1.85 33.44 -1.04
C ASP A 478 2.08 32.48 0.15
N ILE A 479 3.07 31.59 0.10
CA ILE A 479 3.55 30.91 1.28
C ILE A 479 4.33 31.95 2.09
N ARG A 480 3.60 32.61 3.00
CA ARG A 480 4.22 33.50 3.97
C ARG A 480 5.37 32.73 4.61
N PRO A 481 6.55 33.33 4.82
CA PRO A 481 7.67 32.69 5.51
C PRO A 481 7.25 32.01 6.84
N GLU A 482 6.21 32.54 7.45
CA GLU A 482 5.53 32.01 8.64
C GLU A 482 4.93 30.60 8.47
N THR A 483 4.46 30.20 7.28
CA THR A 483 3.84 28.87 7.06
C THR A 483 4.89 27.78 7.04
N HIS A 484 6.02 28.01 6.39
CA HIS A 484 7.15 27.06 6.37
C HIS A 484 7.81 26.94 7.76
N VAL A 485 7.94 28.03 8.48
CA VAL A 485 8.43 28.04 9.87
C VAL A 485 7.46 27.28 10.76
N ARG A 486 6.14 27.47 10.62
CA ARG A 486 5.12 26.73 11.36
C ARG A 486 5.12 25.23 11.07
N GLU A 487 5.34 24.84 9.81
CA GLU A 487 5.42 23.42 9.42
C GLU A 487 6.65 22.76 10.01
N LYS A 488 7.83 23.40 9.96
CA LYS A 488 9.05 22.92 10.61
C LYS A 488 8.91 22.82 12.14
N VAL A 489 8.27 23.80 12.75
CA VAL A 489 7.99 23.77 14.19
C VAL A 489 7.06 22.62 14.53
N ARG A 490 6.04 22.35 13.72
CA ARG A 490 5.13 21.22 13.91
C ARG A 490 5.82 19.87 13.75
N GLU A 491 6.70 19.74 12.76
CA GLU A 491 7.53 18.54 12.57
C GLU A 491 8.49 18.32 13.74
N GLU A 492 9.11 19.38 14.25
CA GLU A 492 9.98 19.29 15.42
C GLU A 492 9.20 18.89 16.67
N ILE A 493 8.02 19.45 16.90
CA ILE A 493 7.12 19.07 18.00
C ILE A 493 6.82 17.57 17.94
N ASP A 494 6.39 17.08 16.77
CA ASP A 494 6.00 15.68 16.56
C ASP A 494 7.19 14.72 16.79
N LEU A 495 8.37 15.08 16.26
CA LEU A 495 9.61 14.32 16.44
C LEU A 495 10.00 14.25 17.93
N ARG A 496 10.05 15.40 18.62
CA ARG A 496 10.45 15.46 20.02
C ARG A 496 9.44 14.79 20.94
N PHE A 497 8.16 14.90 20.62
CA PHE A 497 7.12 14.19 21.38
C PHE A 497 7.28 12.67 21.26
N LYS A 498 7.47 12.14 20.05
CA LYS A 498 7.72 10.69 19.83
C LYS A 498 9.00 10.21 20.53
N GLN A 499 10.07 11.02 20.49
CA GLN A 499 11.30 10.72 21.22
C GLN A 499 11.04 10.66 22.73
N GLY A 500 10.32 11.65 23.26
CA GLY A 500 9.97 11.69 24.68
C GLY A 500 9.16 10.47 25.13
N VAL A 501 8.18 10.04 24.35
CA VAL A 501 7.37 8.83 24.62
C VAL A 501 8.24 7.57 24.61
N ALA A 502 9.12 7.41 23.63
CA ALA A 502 10.01 6.25 23.56
C ALA A 502 10.97 6.19 24.78
N MET A 503 11.51 7.34 25.20
CA MET A 503 12.38 7.44 26.37
C MET A 503 11.63 7.19 27.68
N LEU A 504 10.37 7.65 27.80
CA LEU A 504 9.49 7.37 28.93
C LEU A 504 9.23 5.86 29.07
N GLN A 505 8.90 5.20 27.98
CA GLN A 505 8.71 3.73 27.92
C GLN A 505 10.00 2.97 28.28
N ALA A 506 11.15 3.48 27.85
CA ALA A 506 12.46 2.93 28.20
C ALA A 506 12.92 3.27 29.64
N ARG A 507 12.08 3.93 30.45
CA ARG A 507 12.39 4.44 31.81
C ARG A 507 13.57 5.42 31.86
N GLN A 508 13.91 6.06 30.74
CA GLN A 508 14.94 7.09 30.64
C GLN A 508 14.33 8.47 30.99
N PHE A 509 13.85 8.62 32.20
CA PHE A 509 13.02 9.76 32.62
C PHE A 509 13.68 11.12 32.41
N GLY A 510 14.98 11.26 32.64
CA GLY A 510 15.71 12.49 32.40
C GLY A 510 15.72 12.92 30.92
N HIS A 511 15.93 11.98 30.04
CA HIS A 511 15.88 12.24 28.59
C HIS A 511 14.46 12.52 28.10
N ALA A 512 13.45 11.82 28.63
CA ALA A 512 12.04 12.08 28.35
C ALA A 512 11.65 13.51 28.74
N LEU A 513 12.06 13.97 29.93
CA LEU A 513 11.82 15.35 30.40
C LEU A 513 12.44 16.39 29.45
N THR A 514 13.67 16.16 29.00
CA THR A 514 14.35 17.06 28.05
C THR A 514 13.57 17.15 26.73
N ALA A 515 13.12 16.02 26.19
CA ALA A 515 12.36 15.98 24.96
C ALA A 515 11.00 16.69 25.10
N PHE A 516 10.21 16.39 26.14
CA PHE A 516 8.90 17.03 26.35
C PHE A 516 9.00 18.51 26.70
N ARG A 517 10.02 18.95 27.47
CA ARG A 517 10.27 20.38 27.70
C ARG A 517 10.56 21.13 26.41
N ARG A 518 11.27 20.48 25.46
CA ARG A 518 11.45 21.07 24.13
C ARG A 518 10.13 21.19 23.38
N VAL A 519 9.24 20.19 23.48
CA VAL A 519 7.87 20.26 22.95
C VAL A 519 7.13 21.46 23.54
N LEU A 520 7.14 21.64 24.87
CA LEU A 520 6.47 22.77 25.53
C LEU A 520 7.10 24.12 25.22
N ALA A 521 8.40 24.18 24.94
CA ALA A 521 9.04 25.40 24.47
C ALA A 521 8.50 25.84 23.09
N LEU A 522 8.03 24.91 22.27
CA LEU A 522 7.45 25.16 20.94
C LEU A 522 5.91 25.23 20.98
N ALA A 523 5.27 24.51 21.88
CA ALA A 523 3.82 24.41 22.06
C ALA A 523 3.46 24.42 23.55
N PRO A 524 3.47 25.57 24.23
CA PRO A 524 3.26 25.66 25.67
C PRO A 524 1.90 25.15 26.18
N GLY A 525 0.89 25.15 25.32
CA GLY A 525 -0.47 24.70 25.64
C GLY A 525 -0.77 23.23 25.26
N MET A 526 0.23 22.35 25.16
CA MET A 526 0.02 20.95 24.78
C MET A 526 -0.21 20.06 26.02
N PRO A 527 -1.46 19.67 26.31
CA PRO A 527 -1.79 18.94 27.55
C PRO A 527 -1.14 17.55 27.60
N GLU A 528 -0.96 16.91 26.45
CA GLU A 528 -0.29 15.60 26.37
C GLU A 528 1.19 15.68 26.78
N ALA A 529 1.86 16.78 26.48
CA ALA A 529 3.26 16.99 26.86
C ALA A 529 3.38 17.21 28.38
N HIS A 530 2.48 18.01 28.97
CA HIS A 530 2.39 18.17 30.42
C HIS A 530 2.12 16.85 31.13
N ALA A 531 1.13 16.06 30.67
CA ALA A 531 0.82 14.76 31.25
C ALA A 531 2.04 13.80 31.18
N ASN A 532 2.76 13.75 30.07
CA ASN A 532 3.94 12.90 29.91
C ASN A 532 5.14 13.39 30.75
N ILE A 533 5.31 14.69 30.97
CA ILE A 533 6.27 15.23 31.93
C ILE A 533 5.90 14.77 33.35
N GLY A 534 4.62 14.85 33.71
CA GLY A 534 4.12 14.32 34.97
C GLY A 534 4.47 12.85 35.19
N PHE A 535 4.26 12.00 34.21
CA PHE A 535 4.66 10.58 34.27
C PHE A 535 6.18 10.38 34.37
N ALA A 536 6.98 11.19 33.68
CA ALA A 536 8.43 11.12 33.80
C ALA A 536 8.91 11.55 35.20
N LEU A 537 8.28 12.57 35.81
CA LEU A 537 8.54 13.03 37.17
C LEU A 537 8.10 11.99 38.22
N LEU A 538 6.96 11.30 38.00
CA LEU A 538 6.56 10.15 38.82
C LEU A 538 7.63 9.05 38.80
N GLY A 539 8.17 8.75 37.65
CA GLY A 539 9.24 7.75 37.50
C GLY A 539 10.53 8.14 38.23
N LYS A 540 10.74 9.44 38.49
CA LYS A 540 11.84 9.98 39.31
C LYS A 540 11.45 10.20 40.79
N GLN A 541 10.22 9.89 41.17
CA GLN A 541 9.66 10.14 42.52
C GLN A 541 9.60 11.63 42.90
N GLU A 542 9.59 12.52 41.91
CA GLU A 542 9.43 13.97 42.09
C GLU A 542 7.91 14.31 42.15
N TYR A 543 7.22 13.81 43.21
CA TYR A 543 5.76 13.76 43.29
C TYR A 543 5.09 15.14 43.23
N ALA A 544 5.63 16.14 43.93
CA ALA A 544 5.06 17.48 43.96
C ALA A 544 5.09 18.12 42.54
N ALA A 545 6.23 18.04 41.85
CA ALA A 545 6.36 18.55 40.52
C ALA A 545 5.48 17.76 39.51
N ALA A 546 5.33 16.45 39.71
CA ALA A 546 4.44 15.64 38.91
C ALA A 546 2.97 16.07 39.03
N ALA A 547 2.50 16.33 40.27
CA ALA A 547 1.14 16.79 40.52
C ALA A 547 0.86 18.14 39.85
N GLU A 548 1.81 19.09 39.87
CA GLU A 548 1.68 20.36 39.14
C GLU A 548 1.54 20.19 37.63
N GLU A 549 2.32 19.30 37.04
CA GLU A 549 2.25 19.08 35.60
C GLU A 549 0.94 18.37 35.17
N PHE A 550 0.42 17.46 35.98
CA PHE A 550 -0.89 16.86 35.77
C PHE A 550 -2.03 17.87 35.94
N ASP A 551 -1.94 18.78 36.94
CA ASP A 551 -2.90 19.85 37.12
C ASP A 551 -2.95 20.77 35.89
N ARG A 552 -1.79 21.14 35.35
CA ARG A 552 -1.71 21.91 34.11
C ARG A 552 -2.35 21.16 32.94
N ALA A 553 -2.08 19.85 32.81
CA ALA A 553 -2.66 19.02 31.74
C ALA A 553 -4.19 18.99 31.82
N THR A 554 -4.76 18.81 33.03
CA THR A 554 -6.22 18.76 33.24
C THR A 554 -6.88 20.14 33.12
N THR A 555 -6.17 21.22 33.46
CA THR A 555 -6.62 22.59 33.28
C THR A 555 -6.69 22.92 31.77
N LEU A 556 -5.68 22.53 30.99
CA LEU A 556 -5.64 22.76 29.55
C LEU A 556 -6.67 21.90 28.79
N ARG A 557 -6.89 20.67 29.23
CA ARG A 557 -7.86 19.73 28.66
C ARG A 557 -8.50 18.88 29.76
N PRO A 558 -9.72 19.20 30.21
CA PRO A 558 -10.45 18.43 31.21
C PRO A 558 -10.70 16.95 30.83
N GLU A 559 -10.65 16.61 29.55
CA GLU A 559 -10.80 15.24 29.01
C GLU A 559 -9.47 14.46 28.96
N GLN A 560 -8.37 15.00 29.47
CA GLN A 560 -7.08 14.31 29.56
C GLN A 560 -7.09 13.29 30.69
N ILE A 561 -7.80 12.17 30.47
CA ILE A 561 -8.17 11.17 31.50
C ILE A 561 -6.95 10.62 32.23
N ASN A 562 -5.87 10.28 31.53
CA ASN A 562 -4.66 9.73 32.12
C ASN A 562 -3.94 10.69 33.09
N ALA A 563 -4.15 12.01 32.95
CA ALA A 563 -3.58 12.99 33.85
C ALA A 563 -4.23 12.94 35.25
N TYR A 564 -5.53 12.65 35.36
CA TYR A 564 -6.19 12.45 36.65
C TYR A 564 -5.67 11.21 37.38
N TYR A 565 -5.42 10.12 36.66
CA TYR A 565 -4.80 8.93 37.25
C TYR A 565 -3.38 9.24 37.75
N GLY A 566 -2.56 9.89 36.90
CA GLY A 566 -1.21 10.29 37.27
C GLY A 566 -1.18 11.26 38.48
N MET A 567 -2.10 12.24 38.52
CA MET A 567 -2.27 13.16 39.62
C MET A 567 -2.57 12.43 40.94
N ALA A 568 -3.48 11.46 40.92
CA ALA A 568 -3.82 10.66 42.09
C ALA A 568 -2.60 9.90 42.63
N VAL A 569 -1.81 9.28 41.75
CA VAL A 569 -0.57 8.57 42.14
C VAL A 569 0.48 9.55 42.70
N ALA A 570 0.60 10.75 42.13
CA ALA A 570 1.50 11.78 42.65
C ALA A 570 1.08 12.25 44.05
N LEU A 571 -0.20 12.51 44.29
CA LEU A 571 -0.75 12.92 45.58
C LEU A 571 -0.62 11.82 46.64
N GLU A 572 -0.78 10.55 46.25
CA GLU A 572 -0.48 9.40 47.12
C GLU A 572 0.99 9.42 47.54
N GLY A 573 1.92 9.56 46.59
CA GLY A 573 3.36 9.64 46.86
C GLY A 573 3.76 10.80 47.77
N MET A 574 2.94 11.87 47.82
CA MET A 574 3.07 12.98 48.74
C MET A 574 2.44 12.70 50.12
N GLY A 575 1.80 11.56 50.36
CA GLY A 575 1.07 11.23 51.56
C GLY A 575 -0.30 11.92 51.70
N ASN A 576 -0.80 12.57 50.63
CA ASN A 576 -2.09 13.26 50.64
C ASN A 576 -3.21 12.36 50.12
N GLN A 577 -3.55 11.32 50.88
CA GLN A 577 -4.56 10.31 50.49
C GLN A 577 -5.94 10.93 50.23
N ARG A 578 -6.33 11.99 50.93
CA ARG A 578 -7.65 12.64 50.69
C ARG A 578 -7.72 13.25 49.29
N ALA A 579 -6.71 14.00 48.87
CA ALA A 579 -6.64 14.58 47.55
C ALA A 579 -6.45 13.49 46.48
N ALA A 580 -5.68 12.44 46.76
CA ALA A 580 -5.49 11.29 45.86
C ALA A 580 -6.83 10.58 45.55
N ILE A 581 -7.69 10.38 46.57
CA ILE A 581 -9.04 9.81 46.39
C ILE A 581 -9.87 10.68 45.45
N GLU A 582 -9.87 11.98 45.61
CA GLU A 582 -10.66 12.87 44.76
C GLU A 582 -10.17 12.88 43.31
N ALA A 583 -8.86 12.91 43.08
CA ALA A 583 -8.28 12.83 41.75
C ALA A 583 -8.57 11.46 41.06
N MET A 584 -8.50 10.34 41.83
CA MET A 584 -8.80 9.01 41.30
C MET A 584 -10.29 8.83 41.03
N ARG A 585 -11.18 9.43 41.82
CA ARG A 585 -12.62 9.49 41.49
C ARG A 585 -12.90 10.28 40.21
N ALA A 586 -12.19 11.40 40.02
CA ALA A 586 -12.30 12.20 38.82
C ALA A 586 -11.86 11.40 37.56
N TYR A 587 -10.84 10.55 37.70
CA TYR A 587 -10.46 9.57 36.65
C TYR A 587 -11.59 8.56 36.43
N LEU A 588 -12.07 7.87 37.47
CA LEU A 588 -13.11 6.82 37.35
C LEU A 588 -14.42 7.34 36.78
N HIS A 589 -14.76 8.60 37.01
CA HIS A 589 -15.95 9.24 36.45
C HIS A 589 -15.83 9.47 34.93
N ARG A 590 -14.60 9.68 34.41
CA ARG A 590 -14.32 10.02 33.04
C ARG A 590 -13.86 8.80 32.22
N ALA A 591 -13.25 7.82 32.87
CA ALA A 591 -12.72 6.64 32.20
C ALA A 591 -13.86 5.76 31.64
N PRO A 592 -13.71 5.24 30.40
CA PRO A 592 -14.62 4.24 29.84
C PRO A 592 -14.78 3.00 30.75
N GLY A 593 -15.90 2.31 30.65
CA GLY A 593 -16.17 1.12 31.47
C GLY A 593 -15.19 -0.02 31.27
N ASP A 594 -14.56 -0.10 30.10
CA ASP A 594 -13.58 -1.10 29.67
C ASP A 594 -12.12 -0.60 29.78
N ASP A 595 -11.88 0.52 30.46
CA ASP A 595 -10.51 1.04 30.66
C ASP A 595 -9.67 0.04 31.48
N PRO A 596 -8.47 -0.37 30.98
CA PRO A 596 -7.64 -1.41 31.62
C PRO A 596 -7.09 -1.04 32.99
N TYR A 597 -7.14 0.24 33.37
CA TYR A 597 -6.68 0.71 34.69
C TYR A 597 -7.84 0.93 35.65
N ARG A 598 -9.10 0.74 35.26
CA ARG A 598 -10.27 1.03 36.07
C ARG A 598 -10.31 0.19 37.35
N GLU A 599 -10.09 -1.11 37.22
CA GLU A 599 -10.06 -2.04 38.38
C GLU A 599 -8.98 -1.65 39.38
N LYS A 600 -7.79 -1.29 38.92
CA LYS A 600 -6.69 -0.81 39.76
C LYS A 600 -7.04 0.51 40.47
N ALA A 601 -7.71 1.41 39.76
CA ALA A 601 -8.13 2.70 40.32
C ALA A 601 -9.21 2.53 41.41
N GLU A 602 -10.16 1.62 41.21
CA GLU A 602 -11.18 1.27 42.19
C GLU A 602 -10.56 0.66 43.46
N ALA A 603 -9.61 -0.26 43.29
CA ALA A 603 -8.86 -0.85 44.41
C ALA A 603 -8.06 0.19 45.18
N ALA A 604 -7.36 1.10 44.49
CA ALA A 604 -6.60 2.17 45.12
C ALA A 604 -7.51 3.11 45.96
N VAL A 605 -8.67 3.51 45.45
CA VAL A 605 -9.65 4.32 46.20
C VAL A 605 -10.13 3.59 47.44
N TRP A 606 -10.37 2.28 47.37
CA TRP A 606 -10.78 1.48 48.53
C TRP A 606 -9.67 1.43 49.60
N GLU A 607 -8.43 1.17 49.20
CA GLU A 607 -7.26 1.11 50.08
C GLU A 607 -7.00 2.44 50.81
N TRP A 608 -6.96 3.55 50.04
CA TRP A 608 -6.72 4.88 50.60
C TRP A 608 -7.83 5.34 51.53
N ARG A 609 -9.10 4.98 51.28
CA ARG A 609 -10.21 5.24 52.21
C ARG A 609 -10.03 4.51 53.54
N ALA A 610 -9.61 3.25 53.49
CA ALA A 610 -9.34 2.49 54.70
C ALA A 610 -8.20 3.12 55.53
N GLU A 611 -7.16 3.64 54.86
CA GLU A 611 -6.03 4.31 55.50
C GLU A 611 -6.46 5.64 56.15
N VAL A 612 -7.21 6.48 55.43
CA VAL A 612 -7.76 7.73 55.96
C VAL A 612 -8.66 7.46 57.18
N GLY A 613 -9.47 6.38 57.14
CA GLY A 613 -10.30 5.96 58.30
C GLY A 613 -9.47 5.57 59.51
N ARG A 614 -8.38 4.80 59.33
CA ARG A 614 -7.45 4.43 60.40
C ARG A 614 -6.75 5.66 61.03
N GLN A 615 -6.32 6.59 60.18
CA GLN A 615 -5.68 7.84 60.63
C GLN A 615 -6.64 8.73 61.42
N SER A 616 -7.90 8.85 60.99
CA SER A 616 -8.92 9.58 61.73
C SER A 616 -9.21 8.94 63.12
N ALA A 617 -9.39 7.62 63.16
CA ALA A 617 -9.64 6.91 64.43
C ALA A 617 -8.45 7.03 65.41
N ALA A 618 -7.21 6.99 64.91
CA ALA A 618 -6.02 7.19 65.71
C ALA A 618 -5.89 8.63 66.25
N ALA A 619 -6.29 9.64 65.49
CA ALA A 619 -6.31 11.03 65.90
C ALA A 619 -7.36 11.28 66.96
N ASP A 620 -8.56 10.70 66.84
CA ASP A 620 -9.63 10.79 67.82
C ASP A 620 -9.25 10.11 69.13
N ALA A 621 -8.63 8.92 69.09
CA ALA A 621 -8.14 8.21 70.28
C ALA A 621 -7.00 8.96 71.01
N ASN A 622 -6.16 9.71 70.30
CA ASN A 622 -5.14 10.57 70.93
C ASN A 622 -5.73 11.84 71.53
N ASN A 623 -6.78 12.41 70.99
CA ASN A 623 -7.49 13.55 71.50
C ASN A 623 -8.28 13.20 72.80
N GLU A 624 -8.83 11.98 72.86
CA GLU A 624 -9.49 11.48 74.07
C GLU A 624 -8.51 11.20 75.26
N LYS A 625 -7.28 10.79 74.96
CA LYS A 625 -6.24 10.55 75.93
C LYS A 625 -5.57 11.83 76.49
N GLY A 626 -5.74 12.94 75.77
CA GLY A 626 -5.22 14.26 76.14
C GLY A 626 -6.20 15.16 76.93
N ARG A 627 -7.46 14.69 77.10
CA ARG A 627 -8.47 15.30 77.98
C ARG A 627 -8.58 14.52 79.27
#